data_ecb24d9235bae87a4f6bdafe07ba49be
#
_entry.id   ecb24d9235bae87a4f6bdafe07ba49be
#
_cell.length_a   1.000
_cell.length_b   1.000
_cell.length_c   1.000
_cell.angle_alpha   90.00
_cell.angle_beta   90.00
_cell.angle_gamma   90.00
#
_symmetry.space_group_name_H-M   'P 1'
#
loop_
_entity.id
_entity.type
_entity.pdbx_description
1 polymer ?
#
loop_
_entity_poly.entity_id
_entity_poly.type
_entity_poly.pdbx_seq_one_letter_code
_entity_poly.pdbx_strand_id
1 'polypeptide(L)'
;MSEKDCNLIQFNANQGFSVETFLGKIVLSASLKDFSVRTLEEFKPDIFLKDGDSLSEYGVDASIIALPGHTDGSIGIDVENKGLIVGDALMNMFYPTVSMLFHDKSEMLDSAGKISRIGNRIIYFGHGKPMPNKQWVKQRTVRSMN
;
A
#
# COMPACT_ATOMS: atom_id res chain seq x y z
N MET A 1 8.31 -9.96 3.84
CA MET A 1 7.73 -8.68 4.27
C MET A 1 8.82 -7.65 4.52
N SER A 2 8.47 -6.35 4.72
CA SER A 2 9.44 -5.36 5.21
C SER A 2 9.76 -5.56 6.70
N GLU A 3 11.03 -5.35 7.09
CA GLU A 3 11.46 -5.42 8.49
C GLU A 3 10.77 -4.36 9.36
N LYS A 4 10.45 -3.19 8.77
CA LYS A 4 9.80 -2.08 9.48
C LYS A 4 8.41 -2.42 10.04
N ASP A 5 7.70 -3.35 9.42
CA ASP A 5 6.38 -3.80 9.88
C ASP A 5 6.43 -5.05 10.78
N CYS A 6 7.63 -5.56 11.08
CA CYS A 6 7.79 -6.79 11.87
C CYS A 6 7.13 -6.68 13.25
N ASN A 7 7.29 -5.53 13.91
CA ASN A 7 6.69 -5.28 15.23
C ASN A 7 5.15 -5.29 15.22
N LEU A 8 4.53 -4.92 14.08
CA LEU A 8 3.07 -4.91 13.96
C LEU A 8 2.49 -6.31 14.06
N ILE A 9 3.25 -7.30 13.57
CA ILE A 9 2.84 -8.70 13.55
C ILE A 9 3.23 -9.39 14.85
N GLN A 10 4.48 -9.21 15.31
CA GLN A 10 5.00 -9.87 16.50
C GLN A 10 4.29 -9.48 17.79
N PHE A 11 3.81 -8.24 17.88
CA PHE A 11 3.18 -7.73 19.09
C PHE A 11 1.70 -7.40 18.90
N ASN A 12 1.10 -7.80 17.78
CA ASN A 12 -0.26 -7.41 17.39
C ASN A 12 -0.47 -5.89 17.59
N ALA A 13 0.60 -5.12 17.29
CA ALA A 13 0.65 -3.68 17.50
C ALA A 13 0.01 -2.97 16.31
N ASN A 14 -0.66 -1.85 16.56
CA ASN A 14 -1.10 -0.94 15.51
C ASN A 14 -0.16 0.25 15.44
N GLN A 15 0.30 0.58 14.24
CA GLN A 15 0.75 1.95 13.99
C GLN A 15 -0.46 2.87 14.09
N GLY A 16 -0.32 4.02 14.76
CA GLY A 16 -1.40 4.99 14.85
C GLY A 16 -1.81 5.47 13.45
N PHE A 17 -3.02 5.14 13.01
CA PHE A 17 -3.55 5.62 11.75
C PHE A 17 -4.21 6.98 11.90
N SER A 18 -3.93 7.86 10.95
CA SER A 18 -4.61 9.13 10.78
C SER A 18 -5.61 9.07 9.62
N VAL A 19 -6.66 9.88 9.70
CA VAL A 19 -7.70 9.98 8.67
C VAL A 19 -8.15 11.43 8.53
N GLU A 20 -8.35 11.88 7.28
CA GLU A 20 -8.82 13.24 7.01
C GLU A 20 -10.27 13.29 6.52
N THR A 21 -10.79 12.19 6.02
CA THR A 21 -12.15 12.15 5.45
C THR A 21 -13.16 11.55 6.41
N PHE A 22 -14.42 11.99 6.32
CA PHE A 22 -15.50 11.41 7.11
C PHE A 22 -15.67 9.90 6.82
N LEU A 23 -15.56 9.50 5.56
CA LEU A 23 -15.59 8.09 5.18
C LEU A 23 -14.40 7.31 5.77
N GLY A 24 -13.20 7.91 5.78
CA GLY A 24 -12.02 7.33 6.44
C GLY A 24 -12.24 7.11 7.93
N LYS A 25 -12.93 8.02 8.63
CA LYS A 25 -13.28 7.84 10.05
C LYS A 25 -14.19 6.63 10.28
N ILE A 26 -15.16 6.41 9.40
CA ILE A 26 -16.04 5.23 9.46
C ILE A 26 -15.23 3.96 9.23
N VAL A 27 -14.37 3.94 8.21
CA VAL A 27 -13.50 2.80 7.91
C VAL A 27 -12.55 2.51 9.06
N LEU A 28 -11.90 3.53 9.62
CA LEU A 28 -11.00 3.39 10.78
C LEU A 28 -11.75 2.81 11.99
N SER A 29 -12.92 3.33 12.30
CA SER A 29 -13.72 2.85 13.42
C SER A 29 -14.12 1.37 13.25
N ALA A 30 -14.50 0.97 12.04
CA ALA A 30 -14.82 -0.42 11.72
C ALA A 30 -13.58 -1.32 11.83
N SER A 31 -12.44 -0.88 11.30
CA SER A 31 -11.17 -1.61 11.35
C SER A 31 -10.67 -1.79 12.79
N LEU A 32 -10.69 -0.74 13.61
CA LEU A 32 -10.26 -0.82 15.02
C LEU A 32 -11.15 -1.77 15.81
N LYS A 33 -12.46 -1.80 15.53
CA LYS A 33 -13.37 -2.76 16.17
C LYS A 33 -13.07 -4.21 15.77
N ASP A 34 -12.77 -4.45 14.50
CA ASP A 34 -12.38 -5.77 14.00
C ASP A 34 -11.04 -6.22 14.62
N PHE A 35 -10.04 -5.34 14.65
CA PHE A 35 -8.74 -5.61 15.30
C PHE A 35 -8.86 -5.90 16.80
N SER A 36 -9.79 -5.24 17.52
CA SER A 36 -9.97 -5.48 18.96
C SER A 36 -10.54 -6.87 19.27
N VAL A 37 -11.16 -7.52 18.29
CA VAL A 37 -11.82 -8.82 18.43
C VAL A 37 -10.97 -9.96 17.86
N ARG A 38 -10.09 -9.68 16.90
CA ARG A 38 -9.25 -10.67 16.23
C ARG A 38 -7.82 -10.62 16.76
N THR A 39 -7.37 -11.72 17.35
CA THR A 39 -5.95 -11.96 17.59
C THR A 39 -5.37 -12.55 16.31
N LEU A 40 -4.43 -11.87 15.70
CA LEU A 40 -3.68 -12.42 14.56
C LEU A 40 -2.74 -13.51 15.10
N GLU A 41 -2.63 -14.63 14.38
CA GLU A 41 -1.58 -15.60 14.67
C GLU A 41 -0.21 -14.93 14.50
N GLU A 42 0.62 -15.04 15.54
CA GLU A 42 2.00 -14.61 15.46
C GLU A 42 2.71 -15.48 14.43
N PHE A 43 3.37 -14.85 13.47
CA PHE A 43 4.27 -15.56 12.58
C PHE A 43 5.63 -14.84 12.51
N LYS A 44 6.67 -15.62 12.28
CA LYS A 44 8.02 -15.09 12.05
C LYS A 44 8.31 -15.12 10.56
N PRO A 45 8.59 -13.97 9.95
CA PRO A 45 8.98 -13.93 8.54
C PRO A 45 10.30 -14.66 8.31
N ASP A 46 10.39 -15.50 7.28
CA ASP A 46 11.64 -16.15 6.87
C ASP A 46 12.56 -15.18 6.13
N ILE A 47 11.97 -14.19 5.42
CA ILE A 47 12.72 -13.28 4.57
C ILE A 47 12.21 -11.86 4.75
N PHE A 48 13.14 -10.92 4.94
CA PHE A 48 12.88 -9.50 4.91
C PHE A 48 13.22 -8.92 3.54
N LEU A 49 12.32 -8.12 3.02
CA LEU A 49 12.41 -7.51 1.69
C LEU A 49 12.54 -6.00 1.80
N LYS A 50 13.35 -5.41 0.94
CA LYS A 50 13.60 -3.98 0.84
C LYS A 50 13.46 -3.46 -0.58
N ASP A 51 13.46 -2.15 -0.76
CA ASP A 51 13.38 -1.50 -2.07
C ASP A 51 14.48 -2.00 -3.01
N GLY A 52 14.10 -2.42 -4.20
CA GLY A 52 14.99 -2.92 -5.24
C GLY A 52 15.31 -4.41 -5.17
N ASP A 53 14.89 -5.14 -4.14
CA ASP A 53 15.12 -6.59 -4.08
C ASP A 53 14.44 -7.31 -5.24
N SER A 54 15.14 -8.27 -5.85
CA SER A 54 14.61 -9.15 -6.89
C SER A 54 14.03 -10.42 -6.29
N LEU A 55 12.92 -10.88 -6.86
CA LEU A 55 12.31 -12.17 -6.52
C LEU A 55 12.69 -13.29 -7.50
N SER A 56 13.68 -13.05 -8.38
CA SER A 56 14.08 -14.02 -9.42
C SER A 56 14.63 -15.32 -8.83
N GLU A 57 15.31 -15.27 -7.68
CA GLU A 57 15.78 -16.47 -6.97
C GLU A 57 14.65 -17.39 -6.48
N TYR A 58 13.43 -16.82 -6.33
CA TYR A 58 12.20 -17.56 -5.99
C TYR A 58 11.41 -17.97 -7.23
N GLY A 59 11.97 -17.81 -8.43
CA GLY A 59 11.32 -18.17 -9.71
C GLY A 59 10.28 -17.15 -10.20
N VAL A 60 10.26 -15.94 -9.66
CA VAL A 60 9.31 -14.88 -10.04
C VAL A 60 10.08 -13.70 -10.64
N ASP A 61 9.74 -13.31 -11.87
CA ASP A 61 10.27 -12.09 -12.49
C ASP A 61 9.56 -10.87 -11.90
N ALA A 62 10.03 -10.46 -10.73
CA ALA A 62 9.46 -9.32 -10.01
C ALA A 62 10.51 -8.63 -9.15
N SER A 63 10.25 -7.35 -8.83
CA SER A 63 11.07 -6.56 -7.92
C SER A 63 10.22 -5.86 -6.86
N ILE A 64 10.82 -5.61 -5.71
CA ILE A 64 10.18 -4.94 -4.58
C ILE A 64 10.34 -3.42 -4.73
N ILE A 65 9.28 -2.71 -4.38
CA ILE A 65 9.25 -1.25 -4.33
C ILE A 65 8.78 -0.83 -2.95
N ALA A 66 9.57 -0.05 -2.22
CA ALA A 66 9.11 0.55 -0.97
C ALA A 66 8.07 1.63 -1.25
N LEU A 67 6.93 1.53 -0.56
CA LEU A 67 5.78 2.43 -0.68
C LEU A 67 5.28 2.85 0.72
N PRO A 68 6.14 3.45 1.56
CA PRO A 68 5.74 3.83 2.91
C PRO A 68 4.61 4.86 2.93
N GLY A 69 3.96 4.98 4.07
CA GLY A 69 2.91 5.96 4.34
C GLY A 69 1.61 5.37 4.84
N HIS A 70 1.09 4.28 4.26
CA HIS A 70 0.02 3.51 4.92
C HIS A 70 0.57 2.84 6.19
N THR A 71 1.65 2.08 6.05
CA THR A 71 2.56 1.70 7.14
C THR A 71 3.99 2.10 6.77
N ASP A 72 4.92 2.12 7.74
CA ASP A 72 6.33 2.40 7.50
C ASP A 72 7.01 1.35 6.62
N GLY A 73 6.51 0.12 6.69
CA GLY A 73 7.01 -1.03 5.94
C GLY A 73 6.19 -1.40 4.71
N SER A 74 5.25 -0.55 4.29
CA SER A 74 4.46 -0.82 3.07
C SER A 74 5.37 -1.02 1.87
N ILE A 75 5.16 -2.12 1.14
CA ILE A 75 5.87 -2.46 -0.10
C ILE A 75 4.91 -2.73 -1.24
N GLY A 76 5.36 -2.48 -2.45
CA GLY A 76 4.72 -2.95 -3.69
C GLY A 76 5.59 -3.98 -4.41
N ILE A 77 5.03 -4.62 -5.41
CA ILE A 77 5.71 -5.62 -6.24
C ILE A 77 5.48 -5.27 -7.71
N ASP A 78 6.56 -4.97 -8.43
CA ASP A 78 6.53 -4.79 -9.89
C ASP A 78 6.79 -6.14 -10.56
N VAL A 79 5.77 -6.69 -11.22
CA VAL A 79 5.80 -8.02 -11.83
C VAL A 79 5.97 -7.88 -13.33
N GLU A 80 7.04 -8.49 -13.87
CA GLU A 80 7.36 -8.56 -15.32
C GLU A 80 7.34 -7.18 -16.02
N ASN A 81 7.52 -6.09 -15.31
CA ASN A 81 7.30 -4.75 -15.87
C ASN A 81 5.91 -4.53 -16.51
N LYS A 82 4.90 -5.31 -16.12
CA LYS A 82 3.52 -5.26 -16.64
C LYS A 82 2.49 -4.98 -15.56
N GLY A 83 2.64 -5.62 -14.40
CA GLY A 83 1.74 -5.49 -13.25
C GLY A 83 2.43 -4.84 -12.07
N LEU A 84 1.72 -4.01 -11.33
CA LEU A 84 2.21 -3.37 -10.12
C LEU A 84 1.21 -3.59 -8.97
N ILE A 85 1.56 -4.46 -8.05
CA ILE A 85 0.79 -4.69 -6.83
C ILE A 85 1.22 -3.63 -5.83
N VAL A 86 0.30 -2.77 -5.39
CA VAL A 86 0.63 -1.62 -4.53
C VAL A 86 0.07 -1.74 -3.11
N GLY A 87 -0.67 -2.82 -2.81
CA GLY A 87 -1.33 -2.97 -1.52
C GLY A 87 -2.20 -1.75 -1.20
N ASP A 88 -2.13 -1.29 0.04
CA ASP A 88 -2.90 -0.17 0.54
C ASP A 88 -2.18 1.19 0.42
N ALA A 89 -1.08 1.29 -0.33
CA ALA A 89 -0.52 2.59 -0.72
C ALA A 89 -1.53 3.39 -1.59
N LEU A 90 -2.32 2.67 -2.41
CA LEU A 90 -3.43 3.20 -3.19
C LEU A 90 -4.67 2.33 -3.02
N MET A 91 -5.84 2.90 -3.28
CA MET A 91 -7.11 2.16 -3.31
C MET A 91 -8.00 2.59 -4.48
N ASN A 92 -8.92 1.72 -4.90
CA ASN A 92 -9.88 1.97 -5.97
C ASN A 92 -11.25 1.37 -5.65
N MET A 93 -11.77 1.64 -4.46
CA MET A 93 -13.10 1.14 -4.04
C MET A 93 -14.23 1.87 -4.76
N PHE A 94 -14.24 3.19 -4.70
CA PHE A 94 -15.22 4.05 -5.34
C PHE A 94 -14.60 4.84 -6.49
N TYR A 95 -13.35 5.23 -6.33
CA TYR A 95 -12.52 5.93 -7.30
C TYR A 95 -11.05 5.78 -6.89
N PRO A 96 -10.11 5.88 -7.84
CA PRO A 96 -8.69 5.75 -7.54
C PRO A 96 -8.20 6.91 -6.69
N THR A 97 -7.59 6.56 -5.55
CA THR A 97 -7.04 7.54 -4.60
C THR A 97 -5.91 6.91 -3.78
N VAL A 98 -5.18 7.71 -3.04
CA VAL A 98 -4.30 7.25 -1.97
C VAL A 98 -5.12 6.61 -0.85
N SER A 99 -4.49 5.82 0.00
CA SER A 99 -5.17 5.22 1.14
C SER A 99 -5.92 6.27 1.98
N MET A 100 -7.09 5.89 2.48
CA MET A 100 -7.85 6.73 3.43
C MET A 100 -7.27 6.66 4.84
N LEU A 101 -6.54 5.58 5.14
CA LEU A 101 -5.84 5.35 6.40
C LEU A 101 -4.34 5.45 6.13
N PHE A 102 -3.64 6.23 6.92
CA PHE A 102 -2.19 6.42 6.76
C PHE A 102 -1.53 6.66 8.11
N HIS A 103 -0.30 6.18 8.24
CA HIS A 103 0.58 6.52 9.33
C HIS A 103 1.25 7.87 9.05
N ASP A 104 1.84 8.01 7.88
CA ASP A 104 2.46 9.27 7.40
C ASP A 104 1.89 9.68 6.04
N LYS A 105 1.26 10.87 6.00
CA LYS A 105 0.64 11.41 4.80
C LYS A 105 1.67 11.85 3.75
N SER A 106 2.79 12.43 4.17
CA SER A 106 3.82 12.91 3.25
C SER A 106 4.45 11.74 2.52
N GLU A 107 4.86 10.70 3.25
CA GLU A 107 5.40 9.48 2.67
C GLU A 107 4.40 8.78 1.74
N MET A 108 3.11 8.76 2.12
CA MET A 108 2.07 8.18 1.27
C MET A 108 1.91 8.94 -0.05
N LEU A 109 1.97 10.28 -0.04
CA LEU A 109 1.92 11.09 -1.25
C LEU A 109 3.17 10.90 -2.11
N ASP A 110 4.34 10.77 -1.51
CA ASP A 110 5.59 10.47 -2.19
C ASP A 110 5.56 9.09 -2.85
N SER A 111 5.04 8.08 -2.14
CA SER A 111 4.80 6.73 -2.67
C SER A 111 3.84 6.75 -3.86
N ALA A 112 2.75 7.50 -3.78
CA ALA A 112 1.83 7.71 -4.90
C ALA A 112 2.52 8.41 -6.08
N GLY A 113 3.40 9.37 -5.80
CA GLY A 113 4.27 10.00 -6.79
C GLY A 113 5.22 9.00 -7.45
N LYS A 114 5.86 8.12 -6.66
CA LYS A 114 6.74 7.05 -7.15
C LYS A 114 5.98 6.11 -8.10
N ILE A 115 4.80 5.62 -7.69
CA ILE A 115 3.94 4.77 -8.52
C ILE A 115 3.61 5.44 -9.86
N SER A 116 3.24 6.72 -9.84
CA SER A 116 2.86 7.45 -11.06
C SER A 116 3.99 7.56 -12.10
N ARG A 117 5.25 7.48 -11.67
CA ARG A 117 6.45 7.56 -12.54
C ARG A 117 6.92 6.21 -13.09
N ILE A 118 6.40 5.09 -12.59
CA ILE A 118 6.83 3.74 -13.02
C ILE A 118 6.45 3.44 -14.49
N GLY A 119 5.52 4.20 -15.07
CA GLY A 119 5.14 4.04 -16.47
C GLY A 119 3.97 3.09 -16.67
N ASN A 120 3.88 2.46 -17.85
CA ASN A 120 2.75 1.60 -18.20
C ASN A 120 2.76 0.30 -17.39
N ARG A 121 1.87 0.23 -16.41
CA ARG A 121 1.59 -0.96 -15.58
C ARG A 121 0.08 -1.08 -15.39
N ILE A 122 -0.38 -2.29 -15.14
CA ILE A 122 -1.70 -2.49 -14.52
C ILE A 122 -1.49 -2.44 -13.02
N ILE A 123 -2.13 -1.48 -12.33
CA ILE A 123 -2.08 -1.36 -10.89
C ILE A 123 -3.11 -2.30 -10.26
N TYR A 124 -2.66 -3.11 -9.31
CA TYR A 124 -3.46 -3.97 -8.45
C TYR A 124 -3.45 -3.39 -7.05
N PHE A 125 -4.61 -2.93 -6.60
CA PHE A 125 -4.81 -2.29 -5.31
C PHE A 125 -5.11 -3.34 -4.23
N GLY A 126 -4.83 -3.03 -2.96
CA GLY A 126 -5.31 -3.82 -1.83
C GLY A 126 -6.85 -3.85 -1.79
N HIS A 127 -7.48 -2.72 -2.16
CA HIS A 127 -8.94 -2.58 -2.22
C HIS A 127 -9.40 -1.99 -3.54
N GLY A 128 -10.26 -2.72 -4.27
CA GLY A 128 -10.90 -2.25 -5.49
C GLY A 128 -10.42 -2.95 -6.77
N LYS A 129 -10.85 -2.44 -7.93
CA LYS A 129 -10.58 -3.06 -9.23
C LYS A 129 -9.24 -2.60 -9.79
N PRO A 130 -8.47 -3.49 -10.46
CA PRO A 130 -7.27 -3.10 -11.17
C PRO A 130 -7.54 -2.03 -12.23
N MET A 131 -6.53 -1.21 -12.53
CA MET A 131 -6.61 -0.23 -13.60
C MET A 131 -5.24 0.11 -14.18
N PRO A 132 -5.15 0.59 -15.44
CA PRO A 132 -3.90 1.07 -16.01
C PRO A 132 -3.36 2.29 -15.24
N ASN A 133 -2.05 2.30 -14.96
CA ASN A 133 -1.37 3.41 -14.27
C ASN A 133 -1.61 4.77 -14.96
N LYS A 134 -1.64 4.79 -16.30
CA LYS A 134 -1.93 5.99 -17.09
C LYS A 134 -3.29 6.62 -16.77
N GLN A 135 -4.31 5.80 -16.46
CA GLN A 135 -5.64 6.31 -16.09
C GLN A 135 -5.63 6.88 -14.67
N TRP A 136 -4.95 6.22 -13.74
CA TRP A 136 -4.80 6.70 -12.37
C TRP A 136 -4.09 8.05 -12.31
N VAL A 137 -3.01 8.21 -13.05
CA VAL A 137 -2.25 9.48 -13.16
C VAL A 137 -3.14 10.60 -13.67
N LYS A 138 -3.92 10.38 -14.73
CA LYS A 138 -4.86 11.37 -15.26
C LYS A 138 -5.88 11.81 -14.22
N GLN A 139 -6.48 10.87 -13.50
CA GLN A 139 -7.49 11.17 -12.48
C GLN A 139 -6.91 11.94 -11.29
N ARG A 140 -5.68 11.63 -10.90
CA ARG A 140 -4.95 12.35 -9.86
C ARG A 140 -4.70 13.80 -10.26
N THR A 141 -4.25 14.05 -11.50
CA THR A 141 -3.96 15.40 -12.00
C THR A 141 -5.21 16.28 -12.00
N VAL A 142 -6.37 15.75 -12.41
CA VAL A 142 -7.63 16.50 -12.40
C VAL A 142 -8.07 16.87 -10.98
N ARG A 143 -7.83 16.02 -9.99
CA ARG A 143 -8.23 16.28 -8.60
C ARG A 143 -7.31 17.19 -7.82
N SER A 144 -6.04 17.27 -8.19
CA SER A 144 -5.09 18.21 -7.57
C SER A 144 -5.30 19.66 -8.05
N MET A 145 -6.17 19.88 -9.06
CA MET A 145 -6.51 21.20 -9.60
C MET A 145 -7.85 21.76 -9.07
N ASN A 146 -8.59 20.98 -8.27
CA ASN A 146 -9.81 21.38 -7.57
C ASN A 146 -9.59 21.39 -6.05
#